data_acdc11d819ed8cf25d1a4ca0384f5f22
#
_entry.id   acdc11d819ed8cf25d1a4ca0384f5f22
#
_cell.length_a   1.000
_cell.length_b   1.000
_cell.length_c   1.000
_cell.angle_alpha   90.00
_cell.angle_beta   90.00
_cell.angle_gamma   90.00
#
_symmetry.space_group_name_H-M   'P 1'
#
loop_
_entity.id
_entity.type
_entity.pdbx_description
1 polymer ?
#
loop_
_entity_poly.entity_id
_entity_poly.type
_entity_poly.pdbx_seq_one_letter_code
_entity_poly.pdbx_strand_id
1 'polypeptide(L)'
;MDLKQLIHTSADQLDQAKVAFGHGTLNAQDEAAWLVLWQLQLPLNLDLSLDNLSIQKQVSELNANINVAQISLAHIQACQALIEQRIRTRKPAAYLTQEAWLQGIPFYVDERSIVPRSFIAELIADGAFDGWLSETSHLFLDLCTGNGSLAVLCAMAYPEIQVTGADISKDALAVAKINVDKHQLSDRIQLVESDGLKGLTQKFDCIICNPPYVCEASIQNLPAEYKAEPLLALAGGTDGMDFIRQLFIDLPDRMSEQAILILEIGNERDHFEAAFPKLEAVWLDTSAGEDQVALITKEALLKIDTAS
;
A
#
# COMPACT_ATOMS: atom_id res chain seq x y z
N MET A 1 -23.24 26.76 5.33
CA MET A 1 -22.84 25.59 4.53
C MET A 1 -22.87 24.38 5.46
N ASP A 2 -23.55 23.32 5.07
CA ASP A 2 -23.55 22.05 5.80
C ASP A 2 -22.34 21.18 5.37
N LEU A 3 -22.16 20.05 6.06
CA LEU A 3 -21.02 19.14 5.83
C LEU A 3 -20.99 18.61 4.39
N LYS A 4 -22.14 18.15 3.87
CA LYS A 4 -22.24 17.61 2.50
C LYS A 4 -21.94 18.65 1.43
N GLN A 5 -22.44 19.88 1.61
CA GLN A 5 -22.14 21.00 0.71
C GLN A 5 -20.64 21.34 0.74
N LEU A 6 -19.99 21.30 1.91
CA LEU A 6 -18.56 21.54 2.03
C LEU A 6 -17.74 20.46 1.29
N ILE A 7 -18.09 19.17 1.47
CA ILE A 7 -17.45 18.05 0.76
C ILE A 7 -17.65 18.19 -0.75
N HIS A 8 -18.88 18.44 -1.20
CA HIS A 8 -19.18 18.59 -2.63
C HIS A 8 -18.41 19.75 -3.28
N THR A 9 -18.40 20.92 -2.62
CA THR A 9 -17.65 22.08 -3.12
C THR A 9 -16.13 21.79 -3.17
N SER A 10 -15.61 21.03 -2.20
CA SER A 10 -14.21 20.59 -2.18
C SER A 10 -13.91 19.61 -3.31
N ALA A 11 -14.83 18.69 -3.59
CA ALA A 11 -14.70 17.75 -4.71
C ALA A 11 -14.66 18.48 -6.06
N ASP A 12 -15.56 19.45 -6.26
CA ASP A 12 -15.57 20.28 -7.48
C ASP A 12 -14.23 21.01 -7.67
N GLN A 13 -13.59 21.48 -6.60
CA GLN A 13 -12.28 22.15 -6.70
C GLN A 13 -11.17 21.16 -7.10
N LEU A 14 -11.18 19.95 -6.55
CA LEU A 14 -10.21 18.89 -6.92
C LEU A 14 -10.37 18.49 -8.39
N ASP A 15 -11.61 18.27 -8.86
CA ASP A 15 -11.91 17.93 -10.25
C ASP A 15 -11.50 19.04 -11.22
N GLN A 16 -11.83 20.30 -10.92
CA GLN A 16 -11.44 21.45 -11.74
C GLN A 16 -9.92 21.60 -11.84
N ALA A 17 -9.21 21.29 -10.75
CA ALA A 17 -7.75 21.30 -10.70
C ALA A 17 -7.12 20.08 -11.41
N LYS A 18 -7.91 19.10 -11.83
CA LYS A 18 -7.45 17.85 -12.48
C LYS A 18 -6.35 17.18 -11.67
N VAL A 19 -6.55 17.01 -10.38
CA VAL A 19 -5.65 16.21 -9.55
C VAL A 19 -5.83 14.73 -9.90
N ALA A 20 -4.75 13.95 -9.83
CA ALA A 20 -4.83 12.51 -10.01
C ALA A 20 -5.16 11.82 -8.70
N PHE A 21 -5.98 10.79 -8.76
CA PHE A 21 -6.36 9.91 -7.67
C PHE A 21 -5.66 8.54 -7.79
N GLY A 22 -5.84 7.63 -6.84
CA GLY A 22 -5.21 6.31 -6.83
C GLY A 22 -4.30 6.06 -5.61
N HIS A 23 -4.25 7.03 -4.68
CA HIS A 23 -3.50 6.93 -3.43
C HIS A 23 -4.44 6.75 -2.23
N GLY A 24 -5.35 5.76 -2.32
CA GLY A 24 -6.36 5.45 -1.30
C GLY A 24 -7.77 5.92 -1.65
N THR A 25 -7.94 6.73 -2.70
CA THR A 25 -9.23 7.16 -3.26
C THR A 25 -9.21 7.05 -4.78
N LEU A 26 -10.40 6.86 -5.38
CA LEU A 26 -10.52 6.69 -6.83
C LEU A 26 -11.12 7.91 -7.54
N ASN A 27 -11.65 8.88 -6.79
CA ASN A 27 -12.33 10.04 -7.34
C ASN A 27 -12.29 11.25 -6.38
N ALA A 28 -12.66 12.42 -6.89
CA ALA A 28 -12.66 13.68 -6.15
C ALA A 28 -13.62 13.68 -4.94
N GLN A 29 -14.78 13.02 -5.05
CA GLN A 29 -15.77 13.00 -3.99
C GLN A 29 -15.25 12.26 -2.75
N ASP A 30 -14.63 11.11 -2.95
CA ASP A 30 -14.07 10.31 -1.86
C ASP A 30 -12.86 11.00 -1.23
N GLU A 31 -11.97 11.60 -2.04
CA GLU A 31 -10.81 12.32 -1.51
C GLU A 31 -11.22 13.60 -0.76
N ALA A 32 -12.22 14.34 -1.27
CA ALA A 32 -12.76 15.51 -0.57
C ALA A 32 -13.43 15.11 0.75
N ALA A 33 -14.20 14.01 0.76
CA ALA A 33 -14.79 13.48 1.98
C ALA A 33 -13.71 13.14 3.01
N TRP A 34 -12.68 12.40 2.60
CA TRP A 34 -11.54 12.09 3.47
C TRP A 34 -10.89 13.34 4.06
N LEU A 35 -10.46 14.31 3.21
CA LEU A 35 -9.76 15.51 3.66
C LEU A 35 -10.64 16.37 4.58
N VAL A 36 -11.92 16.54 4.26
CA VAL A 36 -12.87 17.33 5.08
C VAL A 36 -13.14 16.64 6.42
N LEU A 37 -13.44 15.34 6.42
CA LEU A 37 -13.71 14.60 7.65
C LEU A 37 -12.46 14.57 8.55
N TRP A 38 -11.28 14.31 7.97
CA TRP A 38 -10.02 14.34 8.70
C TRP A 38 -9.74 15.72 9.33
N GLN A 39 -9.91 16.80 8.56
CA GLN A 39 -9.68 18.16 9.05
C GLN A 39 -10.67 18.55 10.18
N LEU A 40 -11.88 18.03 10.12
CA LEU A 40 -12.90 18.23 11.15
C LEU A 40 -12.80 17.25 12.32
N GLN A 41 -11.83 16.33 12.30
CA GLN A 41 -11.66 15.26 13.29
C GLN A 41 -12.91 14.38 13.42
N LEU A 42 -13.60 14.14 12.31
CA LEU A 42 -14.74 13.24 12.20
C LEU A 42 -14.29 11.88 11.70
N PRO A 43 -15.01 10.78 12.05
CA PRO A 43 -14.70 9.45 11.55
C PRO A 43 -14.75 9.39 10.03
N LEU A 44 -13.74 8.77 9.41
CA LEU A 44 -13.68 8.62 7.96
C LEU A 44 -14.74 7.65 7.41
N ASN A 45 -15.28 6.77 8.25
CA ASN A 45 -16.35 5.84 7.94
C ASN A 45 -17.76 6.39 8.23
N LEU A 46 -17.90 7.71 8.40
CA LEU A 46 -19.19 8.36 8.61
C LEU A 46 -20.11 8.14 7.40
N ASP A 47 -21.32 7.64 7.63
CA ASP A 47 -22.26 7.39 6.53
C ASP A 47 -22.85 8.72 5.99
N LEU A 48 -22.24 9.23 4.94
CA LEU A 48 -22.63 10.46 4.26
C LEU A 48 -23.90 10.32 3.41
N SER A 49 -24.47 9.11 3.23
CA SER A 49 -25.73 8.91 2.52
C SER A 49 -26.94 9.36 3.35
N LEU A 50 -26.81 9.34 4.69
CA LEU A 50 -27.85 9.74 5.63
C LEU A 50 -28.16 11.24 5.57
N ASP A 51 -29.35 11.64 6.08
CA ASP A 51 -29.67 13.07 6.25
C ASP A 51 -28.80 13.74 7.34
N ASN A 52 -28.74 15.07 7.33
CA ASN A 52 -27.92 15.83 8.26
C ASN A 52 -28.27 15.58 9.74
N LEU A 53 -29.55 15.28 10.06
CA LEU A 53 -29.98 15.00 11.43
C LEU A 53 -29.43 13.66 11.93
N SER A 54 -29.48 12.64 11.08
CA SER A 54 -28.90 11.30 11.36
C SER A 54 -27.40 11.35 11.49
N ILE A 55 -26.69 12.07 10.61
CA ILE A 55 -25.25 12.31 10.70
C ILE A 55 -24.93 13.06 11.99
N GLN A 56 -25.71 14.12 12.35
CA GLN A 56 -25.49 14.87 13.59
C GLN A 56 -25.61 13.98 14.82
N LYS A 57 -26.52 13.02 14.81
CA LYS A 57 -26.67 12.06 15.91
C LYS A 57 -25.41 11.20 16.07
N GLN A 58 -24.90 10.62 15.00
CA GLN A 58 -23.64 9.85 15.03
C GLN A 58 -22.47 10.70 15.54
N VAL A 59 -22.30 11.92 15.02
CA VAL A 59 -21.25 12.86 15.44
C VAL A 59 -21.35 13.22 16.91
N SER A 60 -22.59 13.39 17.44
CA SER A 60 -22.83 13.71 18.84
C SER A 60 -22.50 12.54 19.79
N GLU A 61 -22.75 11.31 19.35
CA GLU A 61 -22.40 10.09 20.10
C GLU A 61 -20.88 9.92 20.28
N LEU A 62 -20.12 10.52 19.38
CA LEU A 62 -18.63 10.54 19.42
C LEU A 62 -18.05 11.72 20.21
N ASN A 63 -18.90 12.51 20.89
CA ASN A 63 -18.51 13.73 21.60
C ASN A 63 -17.81 14.79 20.74
N ALA A 64 -17.93 14.71 19.41
CA ALA A 64 -17.40 15.72 18.52
C ALA A 64 -18.28 16.98 18.55
N ASN A 65 -17.66 18.13 18.82
CA ASN A 65 -18.38 19.41 18.94
C ASN A 65 -18.51 20.10 17.57
N ILE A 66 -19.04 19.36 16.59
CA ILE A 66 -19.26 19.85 15.22
C ILE A 66 -20.76 19.86 14.92
N ASN A 67 -21.28 20.98 14.43
CA ASN A 67 -22.63 21.07 13.88
C ASN A 67 -22.58 20.77 12.37
N VAL A 68 -22.98 19.56 11.97
CA VAL A 68 -22.91 19.12 10.57
C VAL A 68 -23.90 19.87 9.65
N ALA A 69 -24.99 20.42 10.20
CA ALA A 69 -25.96 21.22 9.46
C ALA A 69 -25.45 22.65 9.20
N GLN A 70 -24.49 23.13 10.02
CA GLN A 70 -23.94 24.47 9.90
C GLN A 70 -22.50 24.51 10.38
N ILE A 71 -21.57 24.16 9.48
CA ILE A 71 -20.13 24.19 9.74
C ILE A 71 -19.69 25.64 9.99
N SER A 72 -18.86 25.85 11.02
CA SER A 72 -18.34 27.19 11.37
C SER A 72 -17.44 27.74 10.26
N LEU A 73 -17.36 29.06 10.15
CA LEU A 73 -16.50 29.70 9.15
C LEU A 73 -15.02 29.31 9.33
N ALA A 74 -14.55 29.19 10.56
CA ALA A 74 -13.18 28.76 10.85
C ALA A 74 -12.89 27.35 10.33
N HIS A 75 -13.81 26.40 10.53
CA HIS A 75 -13.70 25.05 10.03
C HIS A 75 -13.73 24.99 8.50
N ILE A 76 -14.65 25.76 7.86
CA ILE A 76 -14.69 25.89 6.39
C ILE A 76 -13.35 26.37 5.85
N GLN A 77 -12.79 27.45 6.44
CA GLN A 77 -11.50 27.99 6.01
C GLN A 77 -10.34 26.98 6.18
N ALA A 78 -10.33 26.23 7.27
CA ALA A 78 -9.33 25.18 7.50
C ALA A 78 -9.43 24.05 6.46
N CYS A 79 -10.65 23.59 6.14
CA CYS A 79 -10.85 22.59 5.07
C CYS A 79 -10.41 23.15 3.71
N GLN A 80 -10.82 24.37 3.37
CA GLN A 80 -10.42 25.01 2.11
C GLN A 80 -8.91 25.15 1.99
N ALA A 81 -8.21 25.55 3.05
CA ALA A 81 -6.75 25.64 3.05
C ALA A 81 -6.06 24.27 2.79
N LEU A 82 -6.61 23.18 3.33
CA LEU A 82 -6.11 21.82 3.08
C LEU A 82 -6.35 21.39 1.62
N ILE A 83 -7.53 21.66 1.05
CA ILE A 83 -7.84 21.41 -0.36
C ILE A 83 -6.93 22.24 -1.28
N GLU A 84 -6.72 23.52 -1.00
CA GLU A 84 -5.79 24.36 -1.75
C GLU A 84 -4.34 23.84 -1.66
N GLN A 85 -3.93 23.36 -0.49
CA GLN A 85 -2.62 22.74 -0.31
C GLN A 85 -2.49 21.48 -1.19
N ARG A 86 -3.50 20.60 -1.22
CA ARG A 86 -3.55 19.40 -2.07
C ARG A 86 -3.40 19.77 -3.56
N ILE A 87 -4.17 20.74 -4.02
CA ILE A 87 -4.14 21.23 -5.41
C ILE A 87 -2.78 21.83 -5.76
N ARG A 88 -2.25 22.70 -4.93
CA ARG A 88 -1.01 23.42 -5.19
C ARG A 88 0.21 22.52 -5.16
N THR A 89 0.29 21.61 -4.19
CA THR A 89 1.48 20.76 -3.97
C THR A 89 1.46 19.51 -4.79
N ARG A 90 0.29 19.06 -5.22
CA ARG A 90 0.06 17.77 -5.89
C ARG A 90 0.48 16.56 -5.06
N LYS A 91 0.74 16.74 -3.76
CA LYS A 91 1.00 15.65 -2.84
C LYS A 91 -0.27 14.83 -2.61
N PRO A 92 -0.20 13.49 -2.60
CA PRO A 92 -1.31 12.64 -2.20
C PRO A 92 -1.96 13.10 -0.89
N ALA A 93 -3.28 12.92 -0.76
CA ALA A 93 -4.01 13.23 0.48
C ALA A 93 -3.39 12.51 1.69
N ALA A 94 -2.95 11.27 1.50
CA ALA A 94 -2.28 10.47 2.52
C ALA A 94 -1.03 11.15 3.13
N TYR A 95 -0.24 11.86 2.34
CA TYR A 95 0.93 12.60 2.85
C TYR A 95 0.53 13.87 3.60
N LEU A 96 -0.57 14.51 3.20
CA LEU A 96 -1.06 15.70 3.90
C LEU A 96 -1.68 15.37 5.25
N THR A 97 -2.34 14.22 5.34
CA THR A 97 -2.96 13.72 6.57
C THR A 97 -2.03 12.86 7.41
N GLN A 98 -0.89 12.42 6.83
CA GLN A 98 0.01 11.42 7.41
C GLN A 98 -0.71 10.12 7.80
N GLU A 99 -1.74 9.77 7.06
CA GLU A 99 -2.57 8.60 7.29
C GLU A 99 -2.94 7.97 5.95
N ALA A 100 -2.95 6.65 5.90
CA ALA A 100 -3.50 5.86 4.80
C ALA A 100 -4.17 4.62 5.37
N TRP A 101 -5.09 4.03 4.61
CA TRP A 101 -5.83 2.84 5.03
C TRP A 101 -5.62 1.72 4.03
N LEU A 102 -5.33 0.52 4.54
CA LEU A 102 -5.21 -0.69 3.73
C LEU A 102 -5.94 -1.82 4.46
N GLN A 103 -6.89 -2.47 3.80
CA GLN A 103 -7.76 -3.51 4.39
C GLN A 103 -8.40 -3.07 5.73
N GLY A 104 -8.86 -1.81 5.81
CA GLY A 104 -9.48 -1.25 7.01
C GLY A 104 -8.51 -0.96 8.17
N ILE A 105 -7.22 -1.15 7.98
CA ILE A 105 -6.18 -0.89 8.98
C ILE A 105 -5.51 0.46 8.69
N PRO A 106 -5.38 1.37 9.69
CA PRO A 106 -4.77 2.68 9.51
C PRO A 106 -3.23 2.62 9.65
N PHE A 107 -2.52 3.18 8.68
CA PHE A 107 -1.06 3.30 8.65
C PHE A 107 -0.61 4.75 8.64
N TYR A 108 0.47 5.05 9.33
CA TYR A 108 1.22 6.29 9.14
C TYR A 108 1.96 6.22 7.81
N VAL A 109 2.00 7.33 7.07
CA VAL A 109 2.74 7.46 5.82
C VAL A 109 3.18 8.90 5.59
N ASP A 110 4.36 9.08 5.02
CA ASP A 110 4.88 10.34 4.51
C ASP A 110 5.76 10.10 3.27
N GLU A 111 6.38 11.15 2.73
CA GLU A 111 7.12 11.10 1.46
C GLU A 111 8.36 10.19 1.47
N ARG A 112 8.70 9.56 2.60
CA ARG A 112 9.81 8.60 2.73
C ARG A 112 9.45 7.20 2.21
N SER A 113 8.16 6.90 2.05
CA SER A 113 7.67 5.61 1.52
C SER A 113 6.47 5.81 0.59
N ILE A 114 6.15 4.83 -0.24
CA ILE A 114 4.92 4.87 -1.05
C ILE A 114 3.68 4.81 -0.16
N VAL A 115 2.57 5.37 -0.65
CA VAL A 115 1.25 5.19 -0.03
C VAL A 115 0.85 3.71 -0.18
N PRO A 116 0.48 3.01 0.91
CA PRO A 116 0.13 1.59 0.87
C PRO A 116 -1.11 1.36 0.00
N ARG A 117 -0.98 0.48 -1.00
CA ARG A 117 -2.04 0.15 -1.97
C ARG A 117 -1.85 -1.21 -2.63
N SER A 118 -1.05 -2.09 -2.03
CA SER A 118 -0.75 -3.40 -2.60
C SER A 118 -1.96 -4.32 -2.63
N PHE A 119 -2.17 -4.99 -3.76
CA PHE A 119 -3.18 -6.04 -3.92
C PHE A 119 -2.86 -7.31 -3.12
N ILE A 120 -1.60 -7.53 -2.75
CA ILE A 120 -1.24 -8.61 -1.82
C ILE A 120 -2.00 -8.48 -0.49
N ALA A 121 -2.35 -7.27 -0.08
CA ALA A 121 -3.12 -7.05 1.15
C ALA A 121 -4.51 -7.70 1.12
N GLU A 122 -5.18 -7.73 -0.03
CA GLU A 122 -6.47 -8.44 -0.22
C GLU A 122 -6.28 -9.93 -0.05
N LEU A 123 -5.24 -10.49 -0.67
CA LEU A 123 -4.92 -11.91 -0.62
C LEU A 123 -4.55 -12.39 0.80
N ILE A 124 -3.90 -11.54 1.59
CA ILE A 124 -3.64 -11.80 3.02
C ILE A 124 -4.96 -11.83 3.80
N ALA A 125 -5.83 -10.84 3.58
CA ALA A 125 -7.10 -10.72 4.30
C ALA A 125 -8.06 -11.89 3.99
N ASP A 126 -8.05 -12.37 2.74
CA ASP A 126 -8.91 -13.46 2.26
C ASP A 126 -8.30 -14.86 2.48
N GLY A 127 -7.04 -14.96 2.95
CA GLY A 127 -6.32 -16.24 3.08
C GLY A 127 -6.11 -16.96 1.74
N ALA A 128 -5.98 -16.21 0.64
CA ALA A 128 -5.99 -16.75 -0.72
C ALA A 128 -4.84 -17.72 -1.01
N PHE A 129 -3.75 -17.67 -0.25
CA PHE A 129 -2.60 -18.57 -0.39
C PHE A 129 -2.39 -19.51 0.79
N ASP A 130 -3.35 -19.59 1.73
CA ASP A 130 -3.27 -20.46 2.92
C ASP A 130 -3.07 -21.93 2.57
N GLY A 131 -3.70 -22.40 1.49
CA GLY A 131 -3.55 -23.77 1.00
C GLY A 131 -2.14 -24.16 0.54
N TRP A 132 -1.24 -23.17 0.38
CA TRP A 132 0.17 -23.37 0.01
C TRP A 132 1.10 -23.30 1.23
N LEU A 133 0.59 -22.89 2.38
CA LEU A 133 1.31 -22.85 3.65
C LEU A 133 1.14 -24.19 4.39
N SER A 134 2.14 -24.58 5.16
CA SER A 134 2.09 -25.74 6.04
C SER A 134 1.98 -25.29 7.51
N GLU A 135 1.61 -26.22 8.41
CA GLU A 135 1.62 -25.95 9.87
C GLU A 135 3.00 -25.56 10.40
N THR A 136 4.07 -25.78 9.64
CA THR A 136 5.44 -25.40 9.99
C THR A 136 5.91 -24.12 9.31
N SER A 137 5.03 -23.41 8.59
CA SER A 137 5.35 -22.13 7.93
C SER A 137 5.27 -21.00 8.94
N HIS A 138 6.40 -20.66 9.57
CA HIS A 138 6.47 -19.66 10.64
C HIS A 138 7.32 -18.42 10.31
N LEU A 139 8.16 -18.48 9.28
CA LEU A 139 9.07 -17.40 8.93
C LEU A 139 8.65 -16.73 7.62
N PHE A 140 8.10 -15.52 7.73
CA PHE A 140 7.69 -14.72 6.58
C PHE A 140 8.67 -13.58 6.30
N LEU A 141 8.83 -13.24 5.04
CA LEU A 141 9.58 -12.08 4.58
C LEU A 141 8.65 -11.14 3.82
N ASP A 142 8.57 -9.89 4.26
CA ASP A 142 8.03 -8.77 3.47
C ASP A 142 9.22 -8.03 2.85
N LEU A 143 9.51 -8.32 1.59
CA LEU A 143 10.64 -7.75 0.84
C LEU A 143 10.17 -6.51 0.09
N CYS A 144 10.97 -5.43 0.15
CA CYS A 144 10.57 -4.08 -0.24
C CYS A 144 9.41 -3.58 0.64
N THR A 145 9.55 -3.75 1.97
CA THR A 145 8.47 -3.54 2.94
C THR A 145 7.89 -2.12 2.96
N GLY A 146 8.63 -1.13 2.46
CA GLY A 146 8.19 0.26 2.40
C GLY A 146 7.79 0.80 3.77
N ASN A 147 6.52 1.16 3.94
CA ASN A 147 5.97 1.61 5.21
C ASN A 147 5.62 0.47 6.20
N GLY A 148 5.92 -0.79 5.85
CA GLY A 148 5.68 -1.95 6.71
C GLY A 148 4.23 -2.47 6.71
N SER A 149 3.36 -1.98 5.81
CA SER A 149 1.94 -2.34 5.83
C SER A 149 1.69 -3.82 5.60
N LEU A 150 2.36 -4.45 4.62
CA LEU A 150 2.19 -5.88 4.37
C LEU A 150 2.75 -6.73 5.51
N ALA A 151 3.90 -6.36 6.09
CA ALA A 151 4.45 -7.03 7.29
C ALA A 151 3.45 -7.00 8.45
N VAL A 152 2.83 -5.84 8.71
CA VAL A 152 1.82 -5.67 9.76
C VAL A 152 0.58 -6.52 9.48
N LEU A 153 0.05 -6.48 8.24
CA LEU A 153 -1.12 -7.27 7.84
C LEU A 153 -0.85 -8.77 7.97
N CYS A 154 0.31 -9.27 7.52
CA CYS A 154 0.72 -10.66 7.74
C CYS A 154 0.76 -11.03 9.22
N ALA A 155 1.40 -10.21 10.04
CA ALA A 155 1.49 -10.49 11.46
C ALA A 155 0.12 -10.47 12.16
N MET A 156 -0.84 -9.69 11.68
CA MET A 156 -2.22 -9.69 12.19
C MET A 156 -3.01 -10.91 11.73
N ALA A 157 -2.90 -11.28 10.45
CA ALA A 157 -3.64 -12.41 9.86
C ALA A 157 -3.13 -13.76 10.39
N TYR A 158 -1.83 -13.89 10.64
CA TYR A 158 -1.18 -15.13 11.06
C TYR A 158 -0.51 -14.97 12.45
N PRO A 159 -1.22 -15.24 13.56
CA PRO A 159 -0.70 -14.97 14.91
C PRO A 159 0.59 -15.70 15.28
N GLU A 160 0.86 -16.85 14.68
CA GLU A 160 1.99 -17.73 15.01
C GLU A 160 3.28 -17.45 14.23
N ILE A 161 3.24 -16.52 13.25
CA ILE A 161 4.43 -16.25 12.42
C ILE A 161 5.33 -15.16 13.01
N GLN A 162 6.59 -15.19 12.59
CA GLN A 162 7.57 -14.11 12.73
C GLN A 162 7.79 -13.49 11.34
N VAL A 163 7.74 -12.18 11.24
CA VAL A 163 7.90 -11.46 9.99
C VAL A 163 9.22 -10.70 9.98
N THR A 164 9.96 -10.81 8.90
CA THR A 164 11.07 -9.91 8.60
C THR A 164 10.59 -8.91 7.54
N GLY A 165 10.56 -7.62 7.87
CA GLY A 165 10.34 -6.54 6.91
C GLY A 165 11.68 -6.01 6.42
N ALA A 166 12.00 -6.18 5.14
CA ALA A 166 13.28 -5.77 4.58
C ALA A 166 13.12 -4.67 3.52
N ASP A 167 13.96 -3.65 3.59
CA ASP A 167 14.01 -2.56 2.60
C ASP A 167 15.43 -2.01 2.48
N ILE A 168 15.79 -1.51 1.32
CA ILE A 168 17.06 -0.82 1.10
C ILE A 168 17.05 0.60 1.67
N SER A 169 15.87 1.20 1.79
CA SER A 169 15.66 2.57 2.27
C SER A 169 15.54 2.62 3.79
N LYS A 170 16.54 3.20 4.45
CA LYS A 170 16.47 3.52 5.88
C LYS A 170 15.30 4.42 6.24
N ASP A 171 14.95 5.33 5.33
CA ASP A 171 13.85 6.27 5.52
C ASP A 171 12.50 5.55 5.48
N ALA A 172 12.32 4.60 4.57
CA ALA A 172 11.14 3.72 4.53
C ALA A 172 11.06 2.86 5.79
N LEU A 173 12.17 2.25 6.22
CA LEU A 173 12.23 1.46 7.47
C LEU A 173 11.89 2.30 8.71
N ALA A 174 12.25 3.60 8.73
CA ALA A 174 11.86 4.48 9.81
C ALA A 174 10.33 4.71 9.85
N VAL A 175 9.66 4.77 8.68
CA VAL A 175 8.19 4.81 8.58
C VAL A 175 7.59 3.46 8.99
N ALA A 176 8.16 2.34 8.52
CA ALA A 176 7.73 0.99 8.92
C ALA A 176 7.79 0.81 10.44
N LYS A 177 8.86 1.31 11.09
CA LYS A 177 8.99 1.26 12.54
C LYS A 177 7.83 1.96 13.28
N ILE A 178 7.39 3.12 12.78
CA ILE A 178 6.24 3.84 13.34
C ILE A 178 4.99 2.95 13.28
N ASN A 179 4.77 2.27 12.15
CA ASN A 179 3.60 1.40 11.96
C ASN A 179 3.68 0.13 12.81
N VAL A 180 4.84 -0.52 12.86
CA VAL A 180 5.05 -1.70 13.73
C VAL A 180 4.77 -1.36 15.20
N ASP A 181 5.26 -0.20 15.67
CA ASP A 181 5.03 0.25 17.05
C ASP A 181 3.56 0.64 17.27
N LYS A 182 2.95 1.37 16.32
CA LYS A 182 1.53 1.76 16.36
C LYS A 182 0.61 0.55 16.55
N HIS A 183 0.92 -0.55 15.89
CA HIS A 183 0.15 -1.80 15.95
C HIS A 183 0.65 -2.79 17.03
N GLN A 184 1.65 -2.41 17.85
CA GLN A 184 2.20 -3.21 18.95
C GLN A 184 2.73 -4.59 18.49
N LEU A 185 3.40 -4.63 17.33
CA LEU A 185 3.92 -5.85 16.72
C LEU A 185 5.46 -5.96 16.77
N SER A 186 6.13 -5.14 17.59
CA SER A 186 7.59 -5.09 17.68
C SER A 186 8.25 -6.40 18.13
N ASP A 187 7.51 -7.28 18.83
CA ASP A 187 7.98 -8.61 19.23
C ASP A 187 7.85 -9.65 18.10
N ARG A 188 7.11 -9.32 17.02
CA ARG A 188 6.78 -10.24 15.94
C ARG A 188 7.30 -9.80 14.58
N ILE A 189 7.66 -8.53 14.44
CA ILE A 189 8.18 -7.96 13.18
C ILE A 189 9.58 -7.41 13.42
N GLN A 190 10.57 -7.98 12.73
CA GLN A 190 11.93 -7.48 12.69
C GLN A 190 12.13 -6.67 11.40
N LEU A 191 12.60 -5.43 11.51
CA LEU A 191 12.94 -4.57 10.38
C LEU A 191 14.45 -4.66 10.09
N VAL A 192 14.80 -4.87 8.80
CA VAL A 192 16.19 -5.10 8.37
C VAL A 192 16.49 -4.23 7.14
N GLU A 193 17.58 -3.47 7.19
CA GLU A 193 18.13 -2.81 6.00
C GLU A 193 18.81 -3.85 5.10
N SER A 194 18.32 -3.99 3.87
CA SER A 194 18.84 -4.98 2.92
C SER A 194 18.68 -4.53 1.47
N ASP A 195 19.74 -4.62 0.69
CA ASP A 195 19.69 -4.50 -0.76
C ASP A 195 19.22 -5.85 -1.33
N GLY A 196 17.94 -5.96 -1.65
CA GLY A 196 17.29 -7.23 -1.95
C GLY A 196 17.49 -8.22 -0.80
N LEU A 197 18.06 -9.39 -1.10
CA LEU A 197 18.28 -10.47 -0.13
C LEU A 197 19.68 -10.47 0.52
N LYS A 198 20.55 -9.52 0.18
CA LYS A 198 21.98 -9.54 0.58
C LYS A 198 22.21 -9.44 2.10
N GLY A 199 21.33 -8.71 2.80
CA GLY A 199 21.39 -8.55 4.26
C GLY A 199 20.77 -9.70 5.05
N LEU A 200 20.15 -10.68 4.38
CA LEU A 200 19.37 -11.75 4.98
C LEU A 200 20.14 -13.07 4.93
N THR A 201 20.18 -13.81 6.04
CA THR A 201 20.89 -15.08 6.15
C THR A 201 19.98 -16.29 6.37
N GLN A 202 18.77 -16.07 6.88
CA GLN A 202 17.80 -17.12 7.16
C GLN A 202 17.00 -17.51 5.90
N LYS A 203 16.32 -18.65 5.99
CA LYS A 203 15.35 -19.09 4.99
C LYS A 203 13.95 -18.75 5.46
N PHE A 204 13.07 -18.48 4.50
CA PHE A 204 11.69 -18.09 4.74
C PHE A 204 10.73 -19.12 4.14
N ASP A 205 9.56 -19.25 4.75
CA ASP A 205 8.51 -20.17 4.29
C ASP A 205 7.51 -19.47 3.36
N CYS A 206 7.33 -18.17 3.54
CA CYS A 206 6.56 -17.31 2.64
C CYS A 206 7.30 -15.99 2.45
N ILE A 207 7.45 -15.60 1.20
CA ILE A 207 8.00 -14.31 0.82
C ILE A 207 6.89 -13.53 0.13
N ILE A 208 6.58 -12.34 0.62
CA ILE A 208 5.72 -11.38 -0.06
C ILE A 208 6.59 -10.24 -0.56
N CYS A 209 6.34 -9.79 -1.78
CA CYS A 209 7.13 -8.76 -2.41
C CYS A 209 6.30 -7.88 -3.33
N ASN A 210 6.24 -6.60 -3.01
CA ASN A 210 5.74 -5.56 -3.91
C ASN A 210 6.94 -4.67 -4.31
N PRO A 211 7.74 -5.09 -5.30
CA PRO A 211 8.99 -4.42 -5.66
C PRO A 211 8.73 -3.18 -6.54
N PRO A 212 9.76 -2.36 -6.83
CA PRO A 212 9.68 -1.38 -7.90
C PRO A 212 9.58 -2.10 -9.25
N TYR A 213 8.42 -2.00 -9.92
CA TYR A 213 8.15 -2.65 -11.21
C TYR A 213 7.74 -1.68 -12.32
N VAL A 214 7.64 -0.38 -12.06
CA VAL A 214 7.19 0.57 -13.08
C VAL A 214 8.30 0.78 -14.12
N CYS A 215 7.99 0.49 -15.39
CA CYS A 215 8.95 0.66 -16.48
C CYS A 215 9.25 2.15 -16.76
N GLU A 216 10.43 2.45 -17.33
CA GLU A 216 10.89 3.82 -17.59
C GLU A 216 9.90 4.64 -18.43
N ALA A 217 9.28 4.05 -19.44
CA ALA A 217 8.30 4.71 -20.28
C ALA A 217 7.05 5.15 -19.50
N SER A 218 6.60 4.34 -18.56
CA SER A 218 5.47 4.63 -17.66
C SER A 218 5.82 5.73 -16.65
N ILE A 219 7.03 5.71 -16.06
CA ILE A 219 7.48 6.72 -15.09
C ILE A 219 7.44 8.14 -15.69
N GLN A 220 7.84 8.29 -16.95
CA GLN A 220 7.82 9.60 -17.62
C GLN A 220 6.41 10.20 -17.69
N ASN A 221 5.40 9.34 -17.83
CA ASN A 221 4.00 9.71 -18.01
C ASN A 221 3.19 9.75 -16.71
N LEU A 222 3.80 9.40 -15.56
CA LEU A 222 3.11 9.42 -14.27
C LEU A 222 2.59 10.83 -13.93
N PRO A 223 1.39 10.95 -13.36
CA PRO A 223 0.89 12.18 -12.78
C PRO A 223 1.82 12.75 -11.72
N ALA A 224 1.68 14.04 -11.42
CA ALA A 224 2.52 14.73 -10.43
C ALA A 224 2.40 14.10 -9.03
N GLU A 225 1.24 13.57 -8.69
CA GLU A 225 0.94 12.90 -7.44
C GLU A 225 1.81 11.65 -7.22
N TYR A 226 1.98 10.84 -8.26
CA TYR A 226 2.87 9.66 -8.21
C TYR A 226 4.35 10.06 -8.19
N LYS A 227 4.70 11.18 -8.84
CA LYS A 227 6.08 11.73 -8.78
C LYS A 227 6.44 12.34 -7.42
N ALA A 228 5.46 12.54 -6.54
CA ALA A 228 5.70 12.93 -5.15
C ALA A 228 6.16 11.74 -4.27
N GLU A 229 6.01 10.52 -4.75
CA GLU A 229 6.49 9.30 -4.09
C GLU A 229 7.98 9.06 -4.38
N PRO A 230 8.69 8.32 -3.51
CA PRO A 230 10.11 7.99 -3.75
C PRO A 230 10.31 7.24 -5.06
N LEU A 231 11.12 7.76 -5.97
CA LEU A 231 11.39 7.11 -7.25
C LEU A 231 11.99 5.70 -7.07
N LEU A 232 12.78 5.50 -6.02
CA LEU A 232 13.35 4.19 -5.66
C LEU A 232 12.30 3.10 -5.48
N ALA A 233 11.10 3.47 -5.01
CA ALA A 233 10.01 2.53 -4.77
C ALA A 233 9.14 2.26 -6.02
N LEU A 234 9.40 2.96 -7.14
CA LEU A 234 8.62 2.85 -8.37
C LEU A 234 9.45 2.26 -9.52
N ALA A 235 10.70 2.71 -9.69
CA ALA A 235 11.50 2.46 -10.87
C ALA A 235 12.00 1.02 -10.97
N GLY A 236 11.42 0.24 -11.88
CA GLY A 236 11.79 -1.15 -12.17
C GLY A 236 12.76 -1.34 -13.35
N GLY A 237 13.33 -0.25 -13.91
CA GLY A 237 14.20 -0.30 -15.08
C GLY A 237 13.44 -0.20 -16.40
N THR A 238 14.08 -0.60 -17.49
CA THR A 238 13.56 -0.39 -18.85
C THR A 238 12.20 -1.09 -19.09
N ASP A 239 12.05 -2.31 -18.59
CA ASP A 239 10.84 -3.13 -18.74
C ASP A 239 10.16 -3.45 -17.39
N GLY A 240 10.60 -2.84 -16.29
CA GLY A 240 10.05 -3.08 -14.97
C GLY A 240 10.60 -4.32 -14.26
N MET A 241 11.49 -5.11 -14.90
CA MET A 241 11.89 -6.42 -14.40
C MET A 241 13.30 -6.48 -13.79
N ASP A 242 14.02 -5.37 -13.68
CA ASP A 242 15.41 -5.38 -13.22
C ASP A 242 15.58 -5.96 -11.81
N PHE A 243 14.74 -5.52 -10.87
CA PHE A 243 14.74 -6.04 -9.51
C PHE A 243 14.34 -7.52 -9.47
N ILE A 244 13.31 -7.90 -10.22
CA ILE A 244 12.77 -9.26 -10.24
C ILE A 244 13.78 -10.26 -10.83
N ARG A 245 14.55 -9.87 -11.87
CA ARG A 245 15.64 -10.70 -12.40
C ARG A 245 16.68 -11.01 -11.34
N GLN A 246 17.12 -9.99 -10.59
CA GLN A 246 18.08 -10.21 -9.51
C GLN A 246 17.50 -11.02 -8.38
N LEU A 247 16.23 -10.75 -8.02
CA LEU A 247 15.52 -11.50 -6.99
C LEU A 247 15.49 -13.00 -7.30
N PHE A 248 15.14 -13.39 -8.53
CA PHE A 248 15.03 -14.80 -8.91
C PHE A 248 16.35 -15.56 -8.91
N ILE A 249 17.49 -14.86 -9.06
CA ILE A 249 18.82 -15.44 -8.91
C ILE A 249 19.09 -15.79 -7.44
N ASP A 250 18.79 -14.88 -6.53
CA ASP A 250 19.20 -14.99 -5.12
C ASP A 250 18.16 -15.72 -4.26
N LEU A 251 16.89 -15.73 -4.68
CA LEU A 251 15.74 -16.16 -3.87
C LEU A 251 15.75 -17.65 -3.50
N PRO A 252 16.09 -18.60 -4.40
CA PRO A 252 16.05 -20.04 -4.08
C PRO A 252 16.88 -20.40 -2.84
N ASP A 253 17.98 -19.70 -2.59
CA ASP A 253 18.85 -19.90 -1.42
C ASP A 253 18.21 -19.40 -0.12
N ARG A 254 17.23 -18.53 -0.20
CA ARG A 254 16.48 -17.93 0.93
C ARG A 254 15.11 -18.55 1.14
N MET A 255 14.70 -19.49 0.32
CA MET A 255 13.45 -20.23 0.45
C MET A 255 13.65 -21.54 1.20
N SER A 256 12.74 -21.88 2.11
CA SER A 256 12.60 -23.23 2.64
C SER A 256 12.11 -24.18 1.54
N GLU A 257 12.04 -25.49 1.81
CA GLU A 257 11.76 -26.49 0.74
C GLU A 257 10.38 -26.32 0.13
N GLN A 258 9.38 -25.94 0.90
CA GLN A 258 7.99 -25.74 0.45
C GLN A 258 7.60 -24.27 0.37
N ALA A 259 8.59 -23.37 0.35
CA ALA A 259 8.33 -21.95 0.35
C ALA A 259 7.65 -21.45 -0.92
N ILE A 260 6.88 -20.39 -0.75
CA ILE A 260 6.23 -19.66 -1.83
C ILE A 260 6.68 -18.19 -1.86
N LEU A 261 6.63 -17.62 -3.05
CA LEU A 261 6.73 -16.18 -3.28
C LEU A 261 5.37 -15.68 -3.76
N ILE A 262 4.85 -14.62 -3.13
CA ILE A 262 3.71 -13.82 -3.58
C ILE A 262 4.28 -12.52 -4.11
N LEU A 263 4.22 -12.33 -5.43
CA LEU A 263 4.89 -11.23 -6.13
C LEU A 263 3.85 -10.34 -6.83
N GLU A 264 3.81 -9.07 -6.46
CA GLU A 264 3.04 -8.06 -7.20
C GLU A 264 3.89 -7.47 -8.32
N ILE A 265 3.31 -7.38 -9.51
CA ILE A 265 3.93 -6.81 -10.70
C ILE A 265 3.08 -5.72 -11.36
N GLY A 266 1.95 -5.40 -10.78
CA GLY A 266 1.02 -4.41 -11.35
C GLY A 266 0.64 -4.75 -12.78
N ASN A 267 0.64 -3.76 -13.66
CA ASN A 267 0.26 -3.91 -15.08
C ASN A 267 1.38 -4.44 -15.98
N GLU A 268 2.47 -5.00 -15.42
CA GLU A 268 3.67 -5.39 -16.21
C GLU A 268 3.68 -6.88 -16.58
N ARG A 269 2.52 -7.55 -16.62
CA ARG A 269 2.43 -8.99 -16.91
C ARG A 269 3.07 -9.39 -18.23
N ASP A 270 2.86 -8.64 -19.29
CA ASP A 270 3.45 -8.93 -20.61
C ASP A 270 4.99 -8.89 -20.56
N HIS A 271 5.55 -7.91 -19.84
CA HIS A 271 7.00 -7.82 -19.63
C HIS A 271 7.51 -8.96 -18.75
N PHE A 272 6.75 -9.34 -17.71
CA PHE A 272 7.09 -10.45 -16.84
C PHE A 272 7.12 -11.78 -17.59
N GLU A 273 6.07 -12.11 -18.36
CA GLU A 273 6.02 -13.34 -19.16
C GLU A 273 7.09 -13.36 -20.26
N ALA A 274 7.41 -12.21 -20.84
CA ALA A 274 8.51 -12.09 -21.81
C ALA A 274 9.88 -12.29 -21.17
N ALA A 275 10.10 -11.79 -19.95
CA ALA A 275 11.35 -11.95 -19.21
C ALA A 275 11.55 -13.38 -18.68
N PHE A 276 10.44 -14.07 -18.32
CA PHE A 276 10.48 -15.40 -17.69
C PHE A 276 9.57 -16.41 -18.39
N PRO A 277 9.76 -16.70 -19.70
CA PRO A 277 8.81 -17.47 -20.51
C PRO A 277 8.68 -18.96 -20.12
N LYS A 278 9.54 -19.47 -19.24
CA LYS A 278 9.51 -20.86 -18.74
C LYS A 278 9.04 -20.94 -17.29
N LEU A 279 8.73 -19.81 -16.64
CA LEU A 279 8.31 -19.81 -15.26
C LEU A 279 6.86 -20.24 -15.14
N GLU A 280 6.63 -21.26 -14.32
CA GLU A 280 5.27 -21.68 -13.93
C GLU A 280 4.81 -20.82 -12.74
N ALA A 281 3.91 -19.88 -12.99
CA ALA A 281 3.30 -19.03 -11.97
C ALA A 281 1.80 -19.27 -11.88
N VAL A 282 1.26 -19.17 -10.67
CA VAL A 282 -0.20 -19.16 -10.43
C VAL A 282 -0.62 -17.71 -10.27
N TRP A 283 -1.45 -17.21 -11.17
CA TRP A 283 -2.00 -15.87 -11.06
C TRP A 283 -3.15 -15.86 -10.07
N LEU A 284 -3.10 -14.96 -9.11
CA LEU A 284 -4.09 -14.82 -8.05
C LEU A 284 -5.09 -13.72 -8.40
N ASP A 285 -6.38 -14.02 -8.21
CA ASP A 285 -7.47 -13.07 -8.47
C ASP A 285 -7.50 -11.99 -7.38
N THR A 286 -7.57 -10.73 -7.83
CA THR A 286 -7.64 -9.54 -6.98
C THR A 286 -8.73 -8.61 -7.48
N SER A 287 -9.05 -7.56 -6.73
CA SER A 287 -10.00 -6.53 -7.18
C SER A 287 -9.59 -5.82 -8.48
N ALA A 288 -8.29 -5.89 -8.86
CA ALA A 288 -7.77 -5.35 -10.12
C ALA A 288 -7.74 -6.36 -11.27
N GLY A 289 -8.03 -7.63 -11.03
CA GLY A 289 -8.01 -8.73 -12.01
C GLY A 289 -7.03 -9.85 -11.66
N GLU A 290 -6.88 -10.80 -12.60
CA GLU A 290 -6.06 -12.01 -12.45
C GLU A 290 -4.64 -11.86 -13.03
N ASP A 291 -4.10 -10.67 -13.11
CA ASP A 291 -2.85 -10.36 -13.81
C ASP A 291 -1.87 -9.47 -13.04
N GLN A 292 -2.20 -9.15 -11.78
CA GLN A 292 -1.44 -8.21 -10.95
C GLN A 292 -0.50 -8.90 -9.96
N VAL A 293 -0.86 -10.10 -9.47
CA VAL A 293 -0.14 -10.81 -8.42
C VAL A 293 0.07 -12.27 -8.79
N ALA A 294 1.31 -12.73 -8.73
CA ALA A 294 1.71 -14.10 -9.01
C ALA A 294 2.16 -14.83 -7.74
N LEU A 295 1.71 -16.09 -7.59
CA LEU A 295 2.27 -17.06 -6.65
C LEU A 295 3.26 -17.96 -7.38
N ILE A 296 4.46 -18.07 -6.86
CA ILE A 296 5.56 -18.83 -7.45
C ILE A 296 6.16 -19.73 -6.37
N THR A 297 6.25 -21.03 -6.65
CA THR A 297 6.88 -21.98 -5.74
C THR A 297 8.39 -22.01 -5.92
N LYS A 298 9.11 -22.44 -4.89
CA LYS A 298 10.56 -22.68 -5.00
C LYS A 298 10.89 -23.65 -6.14
N GLU A 299 10.06 -24.72 -6.31
CA GLU A 299 10.24 -25.67 -7.39
C GLU A 299 10.16 -25.03 -8.77
N ALA A 300 9.20 -24.12 -8.98
CA ALA A 300 9.06 -23.39 -10.25
C ALA A 300 10.29 -22.49 -10.52
N LEU A 301 10.82 -21.80 -9.49
CA LEU A 301 12.01 -20.99 -9.62
C LEU A 301 13.26 -21.79 -9.98
N LEU A 302 13.42 -23.01 -9.44
CA LEU A 302 14.55 -23.87 -9.74
C LEU A 302 14.54 -24.44 -11.17
N LYS A 303 13.40 -24.40 -11.85
CA LYS A 303 13.25 -24.86 -13.25
C LYS A 303 13.61 -23.80 -14.29
N ILE A 304 13.66 -22.52 -13.89
CA ILE A 304 14.07 -21.46 -14.81
C ILE A 304 15.58 -21.37 -14.90
N ASP A 305 16.08 -21.22 -16.13
CA ASP A 305 17.49 -20.98 -16.38
C ASP A 305 17.75 -19.47 -16.19
N THR A 306 18.26 -19.08 -15.01
CA THR A 306 18.52 -17.68 -14.66
C THR A 306 19.77 -17.10 -15.34
N ALA A 307 20.42 -17.89 -16.22
CA ALA A 307 21.70 -17.57 -16.88
C ALA A 307 21.56 -17.01 -18.30
N SER A 308 20.38 -16.50 -18.70
CA SER A 308 20.18 -15.93 -20.05
C SER A 308 20.00 -14.42 -20.06
#